data_22346cb80707864da1bd185d0127e8ef
#
_entry.id   22346cb80707864da1bd185d0127e8ef
#
_cell.length_a   1.000
_cell.length_b   1.000
_cell.length_c   1.000
_cell.angle_alpha   90.00
_cell.angle_beta   90.00
_cell.angle_gamma   90.00
#
_symmetry.space_group_name_H-M   'P 1'
#
loop_
_entity.id
_entity.type
_entity.pdbx_description
1 polymer ?
#
loop_
_entity_poly.entity_id
_entity_poly.type
_entity_poly.pdbx_seq_one_letter_code
_entity_poly.pdbx_strand_id
1 'polypeptide(L)'
;TAWGKKFLTTSTGGNQSNNIYRVCVSDPTTVVTLNGAPIPYPLLNNFYYEIPASTTPKLIEADKPIMVAQYLTSQGACGNGSQPGDPEVIYLSSVEQNISKVLWNATPNFNILQHYFNTSFRLDGAPISPALFTVHPQDPNYSYLIQNIVGGQHIIQSDSGFNAIAYGYGNAESYGYNAGTNIKDIFQYISVQNPYGTVNF
;
A
#
# COMPACT_ATOMS: atom_id res chain seq x y z
N THR A 1 1.47 -4.41 13.29
CA THR A 1 1.89 -5.29 12.18
C THR A 1 1.18 -4.88 10.90
N ALA A 2 1.83 -5.02 9.73
CA ALA A 2 1.23 -4.76 8.41
C ALA A 2 0.27 -5.88 7.94
N TRP A 3 -0.18 -6.74 8.84
CA TRP A 3 -1.07 -7.85 8.56
C TRP A 3 -2.53 -7.39 8.58
N GLY A 4 -3.30 -7.80 7.59
CA GLY A 4 -4.73 -7.53 7.47
C GLY A 4 -5.41 -8.52 6.53
N LYS A 5 -6.69 -8.33 6.22
CA LYS A 5 -7.45 -9.29 5.42
C LYS A 5 -7.84 -8.77 4.04
N LYS A 6 -7.82 -7.45 3.83
CA LYS A 6 -8.21 -6.83 2.56
C LYS A 6 -7.18 -5.80 2.14
N PHE A 7 -6.68 -5.96 0.93
CA PHE A 7 -5.72 -5.05 0.31
C PHE A 7 -6.21 -4.65 -1.08
N LEU A 8 -6.11 -3.37 -1.35
CA LEU A 8 -6.27 -2.81 -2.68
C LEU A 8 -4.89 -2.38 -3.17
N THR A 9 -4.54 -2.75 -4.39
CA THR A 9 -3.26 -2.38 -4.98
C THR A 9 -3.48 -1.58 -6.24
N THR A 10 -2.57 -0.68 -6.51
CA THR A 10 -2.41 -0.06 -7.83
C THR A 10 -0.95 -0.12 -8.20
N SER A 11 -0.66 -0.13 -9.49
CA SER A 11 0.72 0.00 -9.95
C SER A 11 1.27 1.40 -9.62
N THR A 12 2.57 1.51 -9.51
CA THR A 12 3.24 2.81 -9.48
C THR A 12 3.08 3.54 -10.82
N GLY A 13 3.13 4.85 -10.81
CA GLY A 13 3.03 5.66 -12.03
C GLY A 13 4.30 5.64 -12.87
N GLY A 14 4.24 6.18 -14.07
CA GLY A 14 5.37 6.31 -14.98
C GLY A 14 5.73 5.01 -15.69
N ASN A 15 6.97 4.94 -16.19
CA ASN A 15 7.45 3.81 -17.01
C ASN A 15 7.85 2.58 -16.18
N GLN A 16 7.86 2.68 -14.86
CA GLN A 16 8.16 1.58 -13.93
C GLN A 16 6.87 1.03 -13.30
N SER A 17 5.79 0.99 -14.06
CA SER A 17 4.44 0.65 -13.56
C SER A 17 4.18 -0.86 -13.45
N ASN A 18 5.04 -1.72 -13.99
CA ASN A 18 4.91 -3.17 -13.83
C ASN A 18 5.47 -3.61 -12.47
N ASN A 19 4.59 -3.81 -11.51
CA ASN A 19 4.98 -4.22 -10.16
C ASN A 19 4.64 -5.68 -9.89
N ILE A 20 5.51 -6.37 -9.16
CA ILE A 20 5.29 -7.72 -8.65
C ILE A 20 4.67 -7.60 -7.26
N TYR A 21 3.79 -8.53 -6.90
CA TYR A 21 3.23 -8.57 -5.54
C TYR A 21 3.50 -9.93 -4.90
N ARG A 22 3.89 -9.91 -3.63
CA ARG A 22 3.93 -11.11 -2.80
C ARG A 22 2.90 -11.02 -1.70
N VAL A 23 2.12 -12.08 -1.59
CA VAL A 23 1.09 -12.25 -0.56
C VAL A 23 1.59 -13.29 0.42
N CYS A 24 2.04 -12.83 1.59
CA CYS A 24 2.58 -13.70 2.64
C CYS A 24 1.47 -14.15 3.57
N VAL A 25 1.48 -15.44 3.92
CA VAL A 25 0.56 -16.06 4.87
C VAL A 25 1.34 -16.57 6.09
N SER A 26 0.75 -16.44 7.27
CA SER A 26 1.30 -17.04 8.49
C SER A 26 0.85 -18.49 8.70
N ASP A 27 -0.22 -18.88 8.02
CA ASP A 27 -0.82 -20.20 8.05
C ASP A 27 -1.03 -20.68 6.60
N PRO A 28 -0.42 -21.81 6.20
CA PRO A 28 -0.56 -22.34 4.83
C PRO A 28 -1.98 -22.71 4.43
N THR A 29 -2.90 -22.85 5.39
CA THR A 29 -4.32 -23.12 5.12
C THR A 29 -5.14 -21.86 4.88
N THR A 30 -4.50 -20.68 4.83
CA THR A 30 -5.18 -19.42 4.53
C THR A 30 -5.74 -19.43 3.11
N VAL A 31 -7.02 -19.15 3.00
CA VAL A 31 -7.69 -19.00 1.71
C VAL A 31 -7.50 -17.58 1.22
N VAL A 32 -6.81 -17.43 0.10
CA VAL A 32 -6.55 -16.13 -0.53
C VAL A 32 -7.31 -16.01 -1.83
N THR A 33 -7.96 -14.87 -2.04
CA THR A 33 -8.62 -14.53 -3.30
C THR A 33 -7.93 -13.36 -3.98
N LEU A 34 -7.92 -13.38 -5.30
CA LEU A 34 -7.44 -12.32 -6.18
C LEU A 34 -8.60 -11.88 -7.07
N ASN A 35 -9.04 -10.62 -6.94
CA ASN A 35 -10.15 -10.06 -7.71
C ASN A 35 -11.45 -10.90 -7.57
N GLY A 36 -11.74 -11.36 -6.36
CA GLY A 36 -12.94 -12.16 -6.06
C GLY A 36 -12.90 -13.64 -6.45
N ALA A 37 -11.82 -14.12 -7.08
CA ALA A 37 -11.62 -15.53 -7.42
C ALA A 37 -10.46 -16.13 -6.59
N PRO A 38 -10.40 -17.45 -6.39
CA PRO A 38 -9.24 -18.09 -5.76
C PRO A 38 -7.95 -17.67 -6.47
N ILE A 39 -6.90 -17.38 -5.69
CA ILE A 39 -5.62 -16.95 -6.27
C ILE A 39 -5.04 -18.06 -7.16
N PRO A 40 -4.75 -17.79 -8.45
CA PRO A 40 -4.38 -18.83 -9.42
C PRO A 40 -2.90 -19.24 -9.38
N TYR A 41 -2.17 -18.84 -8.35
CA TYR A 41 -0.75 -19.11 -8.19
C TYR A 41 -0.50 -20.10 -7.06
N PRO A 42 0.57 -20.91 -7.14
CA PRO A 42 0.91 -21.85 -6.06
C PRO A 42 1.43 -21.12 -4.82
N LEU A 43 1.13 -21.69 -3.65
CA LEU A 43 1.76 -21.29 -2.41
C LEU A 43 3.22 -21.78 -2.39
N LEU A 44 4.15 -20.86 -2.47
CA LEU A 44 5.57 -21.14 -2.49
C LEU A 44 6.12 -21.26 -1.06
N ASN A 45 6.92 -22.28 -0.81
CA ASN A 45 7.56 -22.57 0.48
C ASN A 45 6.59 -22.63 1.68
N ASN A 46 5.29 -22.92 1.43
CA ASN A 46 4.22 -22.84 2.42
C ASN A 46 4.06 -21.47 3.09
N PHE A 47 4.52 -20.41 2.44
CA PHE A 47 4.61 -19.10 3.05
C PHE A 47 4.08 -17.94 2.21
N TYR A 48 4.21 -17.94 0.88
CA TYR A 48 3.76 -16.81 0.05
C TYR A 48 3.30 -17.22 -1.34
N TYR A 49 2.41 -16.41 -1.90
CA TYR A 49 2.08 -16.40 -3.32
C TYR A 49 2.82 -15.27 -4.02
N GLU A 50 3.28 -15.49 -5.24
CA GLU A 50 3.84 -14.44 -6.08
C GLU A 50 2.92 -14.14 -7.25
N ILE A 51 2.45 -12.90 -7.34
CA ILE A 51 1.65 -12.40 -8.44
C ILE A 51 2.59 -11.73 -9.42
N PRO A 52 2.66 -12.19 -10.68
CA PRO A 52 3.56 -11.66 -11.69
C PRO A 52 3.40 -10.15 -11.93
N ALA A 53 4.44 -9.55 -12.46
CA ALA A 53 4.48 -8.13 -12.79
C ALA A 53 3.28 -7.71 -13.65
N SER A 54 2.64 -6.62 -13.23
CA SER A 54 1.41 -6.14 -13.86
C SER A 54 1.16 -4.68 -13.49
N THR A 55 0.54 -3.97 -14.43
CA THR A 55 0.02 -2.61 -14.22
C THR A 55 -1.42 -2.58 -13.71
N THR A 56 -2.08 -3.74 -13.65
CA THR A 56 -3.51 -3.83 -13.33
C THR A 56 -3.74 -3.73 -11.83
N PRO A 57 -4.62 -2.84 -11.35
CA PRO A 57 -5.05 -2.80 -9.96
C PRO A 57 -5.70 -4.10 -9.51
N LYS A 58 -5.45 -4.48 -8.27
CA LYS A 58 -5.89 -5.77 -7.72
C LYS A 58 -6.60 -5.59 -6.39
N LEU A 59 -7.60 -6.44 -6.16
CA LEU A 59 -8.19 -6.70 -4.86
C LEU A 59 -7.67 -8.05 -4.36
N ILE A 60 -7.02 -8.03 -3.20
CA ILE A 60 -6.50 -9.23 -2.53
C ILE A 60 -7.20 -9.35 -1.19
N GLU A 61 -7.88 -10.46 -0.99
CA GLU A 61 -8.61 -10.73 0.26
C GLU A 61 -8.25 -12.11 0.80
N ALA A 62 -8.38 -12.29 2.12
CA ALA A 62 -8.12 -13.56 2.76
C ALA A 62 -9.03 -13.80 3.98
N ASP A 63 -9.27 -15.05 4.31
CA ASP A 63 -10.02 -15.46 5.50
C ASP A 63 -9.23 -15.24 6.80
N LYS A 64 -7.89 -15.25 6.72
CA LYS A 64 -6.96 -14.98 7.82
C LYS A 64 -6.05 -13.80 7.46
N PRO A 65 -5.43 -13.14 8.45
CA PRO A 65 -4.50 -12.05 8.17
C PRO A 65 -3.35 -12.47 7.25
N ILE A 66 -3.11 -11.64 6.25
CA ILE A 66 -2.01 -11.75 5.29
C ILE A 66 -1.19 -10.47 5.29
N MET A 67 0.01 -10.52 4.74
CA MET A 67 0.84 -9.35 4.47
C MET A 67 1.07 -9.25 2.97
N VAL A 68 0.92 -8.07 2.40
CA VAL A 68 1.14 -7.82 0.98
C VAL A 68 2.32 -6.90 0.80
N ALA A 69 3.30 -7.34 0.00
CA ALA A 69 4.45 -6.55 -0.42
C ALA A 69 4.36 -6.25 -1.92
N GLN A 70 4.54 -4.99 -2.28
CA GLN A 70 4.65 -4.51 -3.65
C GLN A 70 6.11 -4.29 -3.97
N TYR A 71 6.59 -4.91 -5.04
CA TYR A 71 7.96 -4.77 -5.52
C TYR A 71 7.98 -3.86 -6.74
N LEU A 72 8.67 -2.76 -6.62
CA LEU A 72 9.11 -1.97 -7.75
C LEU A 72 10.22 -2.76 -8.45
N THR A 73 10.14 -2.87 -9.76
CA THR A 73 11.11 -3.64 -10.52
C THR A 73 12.14 -2.72 -11.14
N SER A 74 13.32 -3.26 -11.47
CA SER A 74 14.40 -2.50 -12.06
C SER A 74 14.02 -1.94 -13.45
N GLN A 75 14.71 -0.89 -13.87
CA GLN A 75 14.62 -0.38 -15.24
C GLN A 75 14.88 -1.50 -16.26
N GLY A 76 14.08 -1.53 -17.31
CA GLY A 76 14.16 -2.54 -18.36
C GLY A 76 13.72 -3.95 -17.96
N ALA A 77 13.35 -4.18 -16.69
CA ALA A 77 12.87 -5.47 -16.20
C ALA A 77 11.35 -5.56 -16.24
N CYS A 78 10.83 -6.78 -16.33
CA CYS A 78 9.39 -7.07 -16.21
C CYS A 78 8.49 -6.26 -17.16
N GLY A 79 8.97 -5.90 -18.34
CA GLY A 79 8.24 -5.08 -19.30
C GLY A 79 8.24 -3.58 -19.01
N ASN A 80 8.99 -3.12 -18.02
CA ASN A 80 9.23 -1.70 -17.79
C ASN A 80 10.22 -1.14 -18.84
N GLY A 81 10.08 0.16 -19.12
CA GLY A 81 10.99 0.86 -20.00
C GLY A 81 12.39 1.05 -19.42
N SER A 82 13.30 1.60 -20.23
CA SER A 82 14.67 1.93 -19.83
C SER A 82 14.77 3.21 -18.97
N GLN A 83 13.70 3.64 -18.37
CA GLN A 83 13.65 4.81 -17.51
C GLN A 83 14.31 4.54 -16.16
N PRO A 84 14.72 5.60 -15.43
CA PRO A 84 15.33 5.47 -14.13
C PRO A 84 14.51 4.59 -13.17
N GLY A 85 15.20 3.86 -12.31
CA GLY A 85 14.59 3.04 -11.26
C GLY A 85 15.41 1.81 -10.92
N ASP A 86 15.34 1.39 -9.68
CA ASP A 86 15.98 0.19 -9.14
C ASP A 86 14.96 -0.59 -8.30
N PRO A 87 15.19 -1.87 -7.99
CA PRO A 87 14.27 -2.64 -7.18
C PRO A 87 14.06 -2.03 -5.79
N GLU A 88 12.81 -1.94 -5.38
CA GLU A 88 12.41 -1.49 -4.06
C GLU A 88 11.21 -2.30 -3.57
N VAL A 89 11.01 -2.43 -2.27
CA VAL A 89 9.88 -3.13 -1.67
C VAL A 89 9.08 -2.22 -0.74
N ILE A 90 7.76 -2.22 -0.94
CA ILE A 90 6.81 -1.48 -0.12
C ILE A 90 5.87 -2.47 0.55
N TYR A 91 5.84 -2.48 1.88
CA TYR A 91 4.82 -3.22 2.62
C TYR A 91 3.54 -2.40 2.65
N LEU A 92 2.48 -2.94 2.05
CA LEU A 92 1.21 -2.24 1.94
C LEU A 92 0.43 -2.27 3.25
N SER A 93 -0.32 -1.22 3.53
CA SER A 93 -1.34 -1.23 4.57
C SER A 93 -2.61 -1.90 4.06
N SER A 94 -3.23 -2.71 4.89
CA SER A 94 -4.58 -3.21 4.63
C SER A 94 -5.61 -2.08 4.74
N VAL A 95 -6.79 -2.29 4.16
CA VAL A 95 -7.90 -1.34 4.23
C VAL A 95 -8.30 -1.04 5.69
N GLU A 96 -8.17 -2.04 6.56
CA GLU A 96 -8.51 -1.93 7.98
C GLU A 96 -7.56 -1.00 8.76
N GLN A 97 -6.39 -0.71 8.19
CA GLN A 97 -5.33 0.08 8.81
C GLN A 97 -5.23 1.50 8.24
N ASN A 98 -6.32 2.00 7.70
CA ASN A 98 -6.37 3.35 7.15
C ASN A 98 -6.11 4.43 8.22
N ILE A 99 -5.62 5.57 7.75
CA ILE A 99 -5.32 6.77 8.55
C ILE A 99 -6.12 7.95 8.01
N SER A 100 -6.36 8.95 8.84
CA SER A 100 -7.03 10.19 8.42
C SER A 100 -6.07 11.36 8.18
N LYS A 101 -4.83 11.25 8.66
CA LYS A 101 -3.81 12.28 8.53
C LYS A 101 -2.43 11.67 8.59
N VAL A 102 -1.53 12.13 7.73
CA VAL A 102 -0.12 11.76 7.77
C VAL A 102 0.77 12.93 7.35
N LEU A 103 1.92 13.02 7.99
CA LEU A 103 3.04 13.87 7.62
C LEU A 103 4.16 12.96 7.10
N TRP A 104 4.72 13.29 5.93
CA TRP A 104 5.84 12.54 5.37
C TRP A 104 6.83 13.49 4.68
N ASN A 105 7.99 12.96 4.36
CA ASN A 105 9.01 13.69 3.60
C ASN A 105 9.20 13.05 2.22
N ALA A 106 9.10 13.86 1.18
CA ALA A 106 9.36 13.45 -0.19
C ALA A 106 10.79 13.86 -0.58
N THR A 107 11.52 12.94 -1.17
CA THR A 107 12.88 13.24 -1.65
C THR A 107 12.81 14.08 -2.93
N PRO A 108 13.60 15.17 -3.07
CA PRO A 108 13.66 15.93 -4.30
C PRO A 108 13.94 15.03 -5.50
N ASN A 109 13.22 15.23 -6.59
CA ASN A 109 13.32 14.49 -7.86
C ASN A 109 12.63 13.12 -7.92
N PHE A 110 11.89 12.70 -6.85
CA PHE A 110 11.25 11.38 -6.82
C PHE A 110 9.90 11.49 -6.12
N ASN A 111 8.81 11.73 -6.81
CA ASN A 111 7.61 12.04 -6.05
C ASN A 111 6.33 11.59 -6.73
N ILE A 112 5.78 10.50 -6.25
CA ILE A 112 4.42 10.08 -6.56
C ILE A 112 3.76 9.59 -5.27
N LEU A 113 2.55 10.06 -5.03
CA LEU A 113 1.73 9.66 -3.90
C LEU A 113 0.50 8.92 -4.42
N GLN A 114 0.21 7.78 -3.82
CA GLN A 114 -0.91 6.94 -4.22
C GLN A 114 -1.94 6.85 -3.10
N HIS A 115 -3.21 7.12 -3.38
CA HIS A 115 -4.29 7.17 -2.41
C HIS A 115 -5.48 6.32 -2.77
N TYR A 116 -6.17 5.85 -1.74
CA TYR A 116 -7.50 5.28 -1.83
C TYR A 116 -8.46 6.13 -1.02
N PHE A 117 -9.37 6.89 -1.61
CA PHE A 117 -10.73 7.11 -1.22
C PHE A 117 -11.51 8.38 -1.55
N ASN A 118 -12.78 8.37 -1.21
CA ASN A 118 -13.86 9.30 -1.49
C ASN A 118 -14.05 10.28 -0.32
N THR A 119 -13.82 11.54 -0.47
CA THR A 119 -14.18 12.73 0.30
C THR A 119 -12.99 13.68 0.55
N SER A 120 -13.24 14.90 0.92
CA SER A 120 -12.42 16.06 1.28
C SER A 120 -10.91 15.80 1.56
N PHE A 121 -10.16 15.39 0.53
CA PHE A 121 -8.70 15.30 0.62
C PHE A 121 -8.07 16.68 0.55
N ARG A 122 -7.07 16.89 1.40
CA ARG A 122 -6.22 18.08 1.38
C ARG A 122 -4.75 17.66 1.36
N LEU A 123 -4.01 18.23 0.43
CA LEU A 123 -2.55 18.15 0.39
C LEU A 123 -1.99 19.51 0.79
N ASP A 124 -1.18 19.58 1.83
CA ASP A 124 -0.59 20.81 2.37
C ASP A 124 -1.62 21.91 2.64
N GLY A 125 -2.80 21.50 3.11
CA GLY A 125 -3.93 22.39 3.37
C GLY A 125 -4.79 22.71 2.16
N ALA A 126 -4.31 22.52 0.93
CA ALA A 126 -5.08 22.76 -0.30
C ALA A 126 -6.00 21.57 -0.62
N PRO A 127 -7.26 21.81 -0.99
CA PRO A 127 -8.19 20.73 -1.35
C PRO A 127 -7.76 20.06 -2.67
N ILE A 128 -7.86 18.74 -2.72
CA ILE A 128 -7.69 17.95 -3.95
C ILE A 128 -9.07 17.71 -4.57
N SER A 129 -9.20 18.00 -5.86
CA SER A 129 -10.46 17.77 -6.57
C SER A 129 -10.81 16.29 -6.62
N PRO A 130 -12.04 15.90 -6.26
CA PRO A 130 -12.50 14.50 -6.39
C PRO A 130 -12.43 13.97 -7.84
N ALA A 131 -12.51 14.84 -8.83
CA ALA A 131 -12.42 14.48 -10.25
C ALA A 131 -11.05 13.92 -10.68
N LEU A 132 -10.01 14.10 -9.86
CA LEU A 132 -8.67 13.53 -10.10
C LEU A 132 -8.56 12.06 -9.69
N PHE A 133 -9.52 11.57 -8.93
CA PHE A 133 -9.50 10.19 -8.44
C PHE A 133 -10.08 9.23 -9.48
N THR A 134 -9.42 8.09 -9.64
CA THR A 134 -9.88 6.98 -10.46
C THR A 134 -10.57 5.94 -9.58
N VAL A 135 -11.78 5.52 -9.94
CA VAL A 135 -12.48 4.44 -9.24
C VAL A 135 -11.68 3.15 -9.37
N HIS A 136 -11.52 2.42 -8.27
CA HIS A 136 -10.79 1.16 -8.28
C HIS A 136 -11.58 0.09 -9.03
N PRO A 137 -11.02 -0.53 -10.10
CA PRO A 137 -11.80 -1.39 -11.00
C PRO A 137 -12.30 -2.69 -10.34
N GLN A 138 -11.69 -3.12 -9.23
CA GLN A 138 -12.03 -4.35 -8.53
C GLN A 138 -12.91 -4.11 -7.28
N ASP A 139 -13.04 -2.86 -6.83
CA ASP A 139 -13.94 -2.47 -5.74
C ASP A 139 -14.35 -1.01 -5.91
N PRO A 140 -15.55 -0.74 -6.47
CA PRO A 140 -15.99 0.61 -6.79
C PRO A 140 -16.32 1.48 -5.55
N ASN A 141 -16.29 0.91 -4.35
CA ASN A 141 -16.37 1.69 -3.11
C ASN A 141 -15.07 2.45 -2.81
N TYR A 142 -13.99 2.18 -3.57
CA TYR A 142 -12.70 2.79 -3.41
C TYR A 142 -12.24 3.50 -4.68
N SER A 143 -11.46 4.54 -4.49
CA SER A 143 -10.81 5.29 -5.58
C SER A 143 -9.34 5.49 -5.23
N TYR A 144 -8.52 5.75 -6.21
CA TYR A 144 -7.10 6.07 -6.01
C TYR A 144 -6.68 7.28 -6.82
N LEU A 145 -5.63 7.92 -6.37
CA LEU A 145 -4.95 9.02 -7.07
C LEU A 145 -3.45 8.74 -7.08
N ILE A 146 -2.82 8.94 -8.22
CA ILE A 146 -1.37 9.00 -8.37
C ILE A 146 -1.03 10.46 -8.65
N GLN A 147 -0.29 11.09 -7.73
CA GLN A 147 0.00 12.52 -7.77
C GLN A 147 1.50 12.75 -7.71
N ASN A 148 2.03 13.48 -8.69
CA ASN A 148 3.39 14.00 -8.59
C ASN A 148 3.43 15.11 -7.56
N ILE A 149 4.43 15.07 -6.70
CA ILE A 149 4.67 16.06 -5.66
C ILE A 149 6.13 16.57 -5.75
N VAL A 150 6.39 17.74 -5.19
CA VAL A 150 7.76 18.27 -5.07
C VAL A 150 8.47 17.66 -3.88
N GLY A 151 9.80 17.77 -3.84
CA GLY A 151 10.56 17.33 -2.66
C GLY A 151 10.27 18.21 -1.43
N GLY A 152 10.29 17.61 -0.25
CA GLY A 152 10.09 18.29 1.03
C GLY A 152 9.08 17.60 1.93
N GLN A 153 8.70 18.30 2.98
CA GLN A 153 7.70 17.84 3.92
C GLN A 153 6.30 18.10 3.38
N HIS A 154 5.45 17.10 3.45
CA HIS A 154 4.07 17.17 3.01
C HIS A 154 3.12 16.63 4.08
N ILE A 155 1.92 17.17 4.11
CA ILE A 155 0.85 16.69 4.94
C ILE A 155 -0.36 16.37 4.09
N ILE A 156 -0.93 15.19 4.26
CA ILE A 156 -2.19 14.83 3.67
C ILE A 156 -3.19 14.50 4.75
N GLN A 157 -4.42 14.90 4.54
CA GLN A 157 -5.53 14.61 5.44
C GLN A 157 -6.84 14.43 4.66
N SER A 158 -7.71 13.64 5.25
CA SER A 158 -9.06 13.36 4.74
C SER A 158 -10.00 13.10 5.90
N ASP A 159 -11.28 13.43 5.72
CA ASP A 159 -12.33 13.14 6.71
C ASP A 159 -12.66 11.65 6.76
N SER A 160 -12.36 10.91 5.71
CA SER A 160 -12.40 9.45 5.66
C SER A 160 -11.00 8.87 5.74
N GLY A 161 -10.87 7.64 6.19
CA GLY A 161 -9.58 6.98 6.23
C GLY A 161 -9.00 6.73 4.85
N PHE A 162 -7.66 6.71 4.74
CA PHE A 162 -6.94 6.39 3.51
C PHE A 162 -5.66 5.60 3.82
N ASN A 163 -5.12 4.94 2.80
CA ASN A 163 -3.77 4.39 2.80
C ASN A 163 -2.94 5.16 1.78
N ALA A 164 -1.67 5.40 2.08
CA ALA A 164 -0.78 6.14 1.22
C ALA A 164 0.58 5.46 1.12
N ILE A 165 1.14 5.45 -0.09
CA ILE A 165 2.53 5.10 -0.33
C ILE A 165 3.24 6.29 -0.97
N ALA A 166 4.46 6.56 -0.52
CA ALA A 166 5.36 7.50 -1.15
C ALA A 166 6.46 6.71 -1.86
N TYR A 167 6.73 7.04 -3.11
CA TYR A 167 7.77 6.39 -3.88
C TYR A 167 8.36 7.33 -4.92
N GLY A 168 9.53 6.98 -5.42
CA GLY A 168 10.19 7.74 -6.46
C GLY A 168 11.26 6.93 -7.17
N TYR A 169 11.61 7.38 -8.35
CA TYR A 169 12.57 6.76 -9.25
C TYR A 169 13.68 7.74 -9.62
N GLY A 170 14.93 7.28 -9.55
CA GLY A 170 16.10 8.01 -9.97
C GLY A 170 17.03 7.16 -10.83
N ASN A 171 18.17 7.72 -11.22
CA ASN A 171 19.13 7.00 -12.03
C ASN A 171 19.79 5.88 -11.21
N ALA A 172 19.43 4.62 -11.51
CA ALA A 172 19.84 3.44 -10.77
C ALA A 172 19.54 3.51 -9.26
N GLU A 173 18.42 4.11 -8.93
CA GLU A 173 17.92 4.21 -7.54
C GLU A 173 16.41 4.36 -7.51
N SER A 174 15.79 3.85 -6.46
CA SER A 174 14.39 4.04 -6.14
C SER A 174 14.22 4.14 -4.64
N TYR A 175 13.12 4.69 -4.20
CA TYR A 175 12.64 4.51 -2.84
C TYR A 175 11.15 4.24 -2.86
N GLY A 176 10.68 3.58 -1.82
CA GLY A 176 9.27 3.36 -1.63
C GLY A 176 8.96 3.01 -0.17
N TYR A 177 7.94 3.61 0.38
CA TYR A 177 7.50 3.29 1.73
C TYR A 177 6.02 3.61 1.92
N ASN A 178 5.44 2.95 2.91
CA ASN A 178 4.12 3.28 3.40
C ASN A 178 4.19 4.61 4.14
N ALA A 179 3.48 5.64 3.64
CA ALA A 179 3.54 6.99 4.21
C ALA A 179 2.91 7.09 5.60
N GLY A 180 2.14 6.08 6.00
CA GLY A 180 1.60 5.97 7.35
C GLY A 180 0.55 4.87 7.43
N THR A 181 0.44 4.24 8.59
CA THR A 181 -0.54 3.19 8.86
C THR A 181 -1.06 3.29 10.28
N ASN A 182 -2.34 3.07 10.45
CA ASN A 182 -2.95 2.93 11.76
C ASN A 182 -2.79 1.46 12.21
N ILE A 183 -1.69 1.18 12.91
CA ILE A 183 -1.46 -0.15 13.44
C ILE A 183 -2.44 -0.38 14.59
N LYS A 184 -3.60 -0.88 14.25
CA LYS A 184 -4.48 -1.51 15.24
C LYS A 184 -4.02 -2.94 15.39
N ASP A 185 -3.53 -3.27 16.56
CA ASP A 185 -3.31 -4.67 16.88
C ASP A 185 -4.65 -5.32 17.19
N ILE A 186 -5.29 -5.83 16.15
CA ILE A 186 -6.57 -6.53 16.27
C ILE A 186 -6.39 -7.93 16.88
N PHE A 187 -5.16 -8.36 17.20
CA PHE A 187 -4.84 -9.71 17.66
C PHE A 187 -4.01 -9.74 18.96
N GLN A 188 -3.57 -8.60 19.49
CA GLN A 188 -2.89 -8.55 20.79
C GLN A 188 -3.90 -8.26 21.90
N TYR A 189 -4.13 -9.26 22.72
CA TYR A 189 -4.60 -9.05 24.08
C TYR A 189 -3.37 -8.79 24.96
N ILE A 190 -3.13 -7.52 25.29
CA ILE A 190 -2.21 -7.19 26.37
C ILE A 190 -3.02 -7.26 27.65
N SER A 191 -2.97 -8.38 28.37
CA SER A 191 -3.38 -8.36 29.75
C SER A 191 -2.21 -7.80 30.56
N VAL A 192 -2.27 -6.51 30.86
CA VAL A 192 -1.37 -5.92 31.86
C VAL A 192 -1.89 -6.37 33.21
N GLN A 193 -1.35 -7.48 33.73
CA GLN A 193 -1.50 -7.77 35.14
C GLN A 193 -0.46 -6.90 35.89
N ASN A 194 -0.94 -5.78 36.44
CA ASN A 194 -0.14 -5.01 37.37
C ASN A 194 -0.44 -5.49 38.79
N PRO A 195 0.44 -6.26 39.43
CA PRO A 195 0.23 -6.74 40.79
C PRO A 195 0.37 -5.64 41.86
N TYR A 196 0.76 -4.41 41.49
CA TYR A 196 1.09 -3.35 42.45
C TYR A 196 0.34 -2.03 42.25
N GLY A 197 -0.73 -1.97 41.47
CA GLY A 197 -1.55 -0.77 41.35
C GLY A 197 -2.13 -0.52 39.97
N THR A 198 -3.07 0.42 39.90
CA THR A 198 -3.72 0.85 38.68
C THR A 198 -2.83 1.88 37.99
N VAL A 199 -2.42 1.61 36.75
CA VAL A 199 -1.84 2.63 35.89
C VAL A 199 -2.99 3.22 35.07
N ASN A 200 -3.36 4.47 35.36
CA ASN A 200 -4.27 5.24 34.52
C ASN A 200 -3.43 5.93 33.43
N PHE A 201 -3.70 5.63 32.19
CA PHE A 201 -3.16 6.35 31.03
C PHE A 201 -4.14 7.41 30.55
#